data_cb370cad994775871e100bc321757448
#
_entry.id   cb370cad994775871e100bc321757448
#
_cell.length_a   1.000
_cell.length_b   1.000
_cell.length_c   1.000
_cell.angle_alpha   90.00
_cell.angle_beta   90.00
_cell.angle_gamma   90.00
#
_symmetry.space_group_name_H-M   'P 1'
#
loop_
_entity.id
_entity.type
_entity.pdbx_description
1 polymer ?
#
loop_
_entity_poly.entity_id
_entity_poly.type
_entity_poly.pdbx_seq_one_letter_code
_entity_poly.pdbx_strand_id
1 'polypeptide(L)'
;MSCSFVCVETLLDTRWTTSELAWVTYPESGWEEVSGYDDASNPIRTYQVCNVQMLNQNNWLRTQFIHRQDVQRVYVELKFTVRDCNSLPNIPGSCKETFNLFYYESDTDSASENSPLWMETPYIKVDTIAPDESFSRRDSGRVNTKVRSFGPLSRAGFYLAFQDLGACVSLISVRVFFKKCPQTIAGFATFPETLTGAETTSLVIAPGACVPNALEVSVPLKLYCNGDGEWMVPVGSCTCSAGYEAAAKDTQCLACNRATYKPKQGEEPCIPCPANSRATSAAATICTCQNGYYRADAESAEKTCTSVPSAPQHVISNVNETSVVLEWGEPANLGGREDTSYNVICKKCSERVCSRCDDNVQFWPRQLGVLERHVSVSHLQAHTKYSFEIQAVNGVSNRNPHPPNYYSVNITTNQAAPSAVPIVQSHGSAANSLMLSWAPPESPNGIILDYEIRYYAKSHSGAGNTVTSQRTSVHVEGLFPDSIYVVQVRARTVAGYGAYSDPREFQTVAEDGDRSSLQEQVPMVVGSVTAGLIFIIAVVVIVIVCFSRKQRNDPESEYTEKLQQYMVPGMKLYIDPFTYEDPNEAVRDFAKEIDISCVKIEEVIGAGEFGEVAVED
;
A
#
# COMPACT_ATOMS: atom_id res chain seq x y z
N MET A 1 13.97 -22.88 34.56
CA MET A 1 14.97 -23.91 34.15
C MET A 1 14.47 -24.54 32.86
N SER A 2 15.21 -24.45 31.79
CA SER A 2 14.83 -25.09 30.52
C SER A 2 15.12 -26.59 30.62
N CYS A 3 14.07 -27.39 30.67
CA CYS A 3 14.21 -28.85 30.60
C CYS A 3 14.65 -29.22 29.17
N SER A 4 15.87 -29.65 28.99
CA SER A 4 16.45 -29.91 27.66
C SER A 4 16.02 -31.24 27.00
N PHE A 5 15.48 -32.23 27.74
CA PHE A 5 15.12 -33.53 27.15
C PHE A 5 13.82 -34.13 27.75
N VAL A 6 13.74 -34.40 29.03
CA VAL A 6 12.54 -34.90 29.72
C VAL A 6 12.24 -34.01 30.90
N CYS A 7 11.02 -33.48 30.96
CA CYS A 7 10.61 -32.66 32.07
C CYS A 7 9.98 -33.54 33.14
N VAL A 8 10.61 -33.61 34.31
CA VAL A 8 10.17 -34.40 35.46
C VAL A 8 9.77 -33.45 36.57
N GLU A 9 8.55 -33.58 37.08
CA GLU A 9 8.07 -32.82 38.21
C GLU A 9 7.85 -33.73 39.45
N THR A 10 8.31 -33.28 40.57
CA THR A 10 8.34 -34.07 41.81
C THR A 10 7.16 -33.73 42.70
N LEU A 11 6.38 -34.75 43.08
CA LEU A 11 5.27 -34.64 44.01
C LEU A 11 5.72 -34.87 45.48
N LEU A 12 6.66 -35.76 45.70
CA LEU A 12 7.26 -36.07 46.98
C LEU A 12 8.74 -36.40 46.78
N ASP A 13 9.60 -35.92 47.65
CA ASP A 13 11.00 -36.31 47.70
C ASP A 13 11.53 -36.23 49.12
N THR A 14 11.68 -37.41 49.75
CA THR A 14 12.12 -37.48 51.16
C THR A 14 13.58 -37.09 51.37
N ARG A 15 14.40 -36.99 50.31
CA ARG A 15 15.82 -36.58 50.42
C ARG A 15 16.01 -35.16 50.91
N TRP A 16 14.99 -34.30 50.69
CA TRP A 16 15.05 -32.89 51.06
C TRP A 16 14.30 -32.58 52.35
N THR A 17 13.71 -33.60 53.01
CA THR A 17 12.95 -33.45 54.23
C THR A 17 13.88 -33.62 55.45
N THR A 18 14.12 -32.55 56.20
CA THR A 18 14.95 -32.56 57.41
C THR A 18 14.13 -32.79 58.69
N SER A 19 12.83 -32.54 58.62
CA SER A 19 11.88 -32.84 59.73
C SER A 19 11.45 -34.29 59.68
N GLU A 20 10.78 -34.75 60.74
CA GLU A 20 10.16 -36.08 60.76
C GLU A 20 9.17 -36.25 59.60
N LEU A 21 9.23 -37.38 58.92
CA LEU A 21 8.31 -37.73 57.82
C LEU A 21 6.90 -38.01 58.34
N ALA A 22 6.81 -38.48 59.62
CA ALA A 22 5.56 -38.75 60.32
C ALA A 22 4.58 -39.64 59.54
N TRP A 23 5.10 -40.68 58.89
CA TRP A 23 4.28 -41.65 58.16
C TRP A 23 3.64 -42.63 59.15
N VAL A 24 2.49 -43.14 58.82
CA VAL A 24 1.73 -44.02 59.71
C VAL A 24 2.25 -45.44 59.59
N THR A 25 2.58 -46.07 60.74
CA THR A 25 3.07 -47.46 60.84
C THR A 25 2.02 -48.35 61.47
N TYR A 26 1.95 -49.59 61.02
CA TYR A 26 1.09 -50.63 61.65
C TYR A 26 1.72 -52.02 61.51
N PRO A 27 1.88 -52.82 62.58
CA PRO A 27 1.74 -52.39 63.98
C PRO A 27 2.80 -51.31 64.33
N GLU A 28 2.64 -50.58 65.43
CA GLU A 28 3.56 -49.56 65.89
C GLU A 28 5.00 -50.08 66.07
N SER A 29 5.15 -51.35 66.42
CA SER A 29 6.43 -52.05 66.55
C SER A 29 7.04 -52.53 65.21
N GLY A 30 6.42 -52.19 64.09
CA GLY A 30 6.85 -52.60 62.76
C GLY A 30 7.96 -51.74 62.18
N TRP A 31 7.59 -50.81 61.33
CA TRP A 31 8.50 -49.83 60.76
C TRP A 31 8.88 -48.74 61.73
N GLU A 32 10.13 -48.34 61.71
CA GLU A 32 10.72 -47.36 62.62
C GLU A 32 11.35 -46.21 61.78
N GLU A 33 11.02 -44.96 62.12
CA GLU A 33 11.68 -43.79 61.50
C GLU A 33 13.03 -43.53 62.17
N VAL A 34 14.10 -43.45 61.40
CA VAL A 34 15.44 -43.22 61.91
C VAL A 34 16.14 -42.11 61.10
N SER A 35 17.05 -41.40 61.79
CA SER A 35 17.91 -40.43 61.14
C SER A 35 19.14 -41.15 60.57
N GLY A 36 19.49 -40.83 59.35
CA GLY A 36 20.68 -41.37 58.69
C GLY A 36 21.40 -40.29 57.89
N TYR A 37 22.37 -40.71 57.10
CA TYR A 37 23.08 -39.85 56.17
C TYR A 37 23.07 -40.51 54.80
N ASP A 38 22.97 -39.64 53.77
CA ASP A 38 23.13 -40.09 52.37
C ASP A 38 24.62 -40.27 52.03
N ASP A 39 24.89 -40.72 50.77
CA ASP A 39 26.27 -40.92 50.28
C ASP A 39 27.09 -39.64 50.26
N ALA A 40 26.46 -38.50 50.29
CA ALA A 40 27.07 -37.16 50.33
C ALA A 40 27.19 -36.59 51.80
N SER A 41 26.86 -37.41 52.83
CA SER A 41 26.84 -37.00 54.24
C SER A 41 25.77 -35.96 54.58
N ASN A 42 24.72 -35.83 53.81
CA ASN A 42 23.56 -35.01 54.16
C ASN A 42 22.64 -35.80 55.12
N PRO A 43 22.08 -35.17 56.18
CA PRO A 43 21.14 -35.82 57.05
C PRO A 43 19.83 -36.14 56.32
N ILE A 44 19.39 -37.36 56.39
CA ILE A 44 18.15 -37.86 55.79
C ILE A 44 17.29 -38.58 56.83
N ARG A 45 15.97 -38.59 56.57
CA ARG A 45 15.00 -39.43 57.30
C ARG A 45 14.72 -40.69 56.54
N THR A 46 14.84 -41.84 57.19
CA THR A 46 14.67 -43.16 56.61
C THR A 46 13.73 -44.00 57.47
N TYR A 47 13.08 -44.98 56.89
CA TYR A 47 12.32 -45.99 57.59
C TYR A 47 13.02 -47.33 57.49
N GLN A 48 13.07 -48.03 58.64
CA GLN A 48 13.63 -49.39 58.69
C GLN A 48 12.68 -50.35 59.36
N VAL A 49 12.79 -51.64 58.97
CA VAL A 49 12.12 -52.76 59.62
C VAL A 49 13.03 -53.98 59.59
N CYS A 50 13.17 -54.72 60.68
CA CYS A 50 14.00 -55.92 60.73
C CYS A 50 13.48 -56.92 61.80
N ASN A 51 12.21 -57.29 61.74
CA ASN A 51 11.56 -58.18 62.70
C ASN A 51 11.64 -59.66 62.27
N VAL A 52 12.75 -60.06 61.69
CA VAL A 52 12.96 -61.36 61.03
C VAL A 52 12.96 -62.58 61.95
N GLN A 53 13.11 -62.38 63.26
CA GLN A 53 13.07 -63.45 64.27
C GLN A 53 11.66 -63.90 64.63
N MET A 54 10.64 -63.13 64.30
CA MET A 54 9.25 -63.42 64.57
C MET A 54 8.54 -63.99 63.36
N LEU A 55 7.69 -64.96 63.57
CA LEU A 55 6.87 -65.54 62.49
C LEU A 55 5.69 -64.63 62.14
N ASN A 56 5.16 -64.77 60.95
CA ASN A 56 3.94 -64.11 60.47
C ASN A 56 4.00 -62.58 60.51
N GLN A 57 5.12 -62.01 60.10
CA GLN A 57 5.28 -60.58 59.99
C GLN A 57 4.33 -59.99 58.95
N ASN A 58 3.70 -58.88 59.28
CA ASN A 58 2.86 -58.09 58.38
C ASN A 58 2.92 -56.62 58.83
N ASN A 59 4.00 -55.95 58.46
CA ASN A 59 4.32 -54.61 58.89
C ASN A 59 4.02 -53.63 57.75
N TRP A 60 3.18 -52.65 58.01
CA TRP A 60 2.77 -51.64 57.05
C TRP A 60 3.31 -50.28 57.42
N LEU A 61 3.67 -49.50 56.36
CA LEU A 61 4.08 -48.11 56.44
C LEU A 61 3.33 -47.33 55.36
N ARG A 62 2.62 -46.27 55.74
CA ARG A 62 1.84 -45.48 54.82
C ARG A 62 2.30 -44.01 54.83
N THR A 63 2.53 -43.43 53.63
CA THR A 63 2.90 -42.02 53.48
C THR A 63 1.76 -41.09 53.90
N GLN A 64 2.09 -39.80 53.99
CA GLN A 64 1.07 -38.74 53.99
C GLN A 64 0.38 -38.71 52.61
N PHE A 65 -0.76 -37.96 52.53
CA PHE A 65 -1.52 -37.77 51.29
C PHE A 65 -0.69 -37.01 50.26
N ILE A 66 -0.63 -37.58 49.04
CA ILE A 66 0.09 -37.00 47.90
C ILE A 66 -0.95 -36.51 46.92
N HIS A 67 -1.00 -35.18 46.68
CA HIS A 67 -1.89 -34.61 45.65
C HIS A 67 -1.45 -35.01 44.27
N ARG A 68 -2.38 -35.47 43.43
CA ARG A 68 -2.14 -35.98 42.07
C ARG A 68 -1.73 -34.92 41.08
N GLN A 69 -2.10 -33.59 41.24
CA GLN A 69 -1.87 -32.52 40.29
C GLN A 69 -2.35 -32.86 38.84
N ASP A 70 -3.54 -33.47 38.73
CA ASP A 70 -4.21 -33.91 37.51
C ASP A 70 -3.45 -34.94 36.64
N VAL A 71 -2.33 -35.44 37.10
CA VAL A 71 -1.59 -36.50 36.37
C VAL A 71 -2.30 -37.86 36.48
N GLN A 72 -2.24 -38.64 35.43
CA GLN A 72 -2.86 -39.97 35.39
C GLN A 72 -1.87 -41.08 35.74
N ARG A 73 -0.58 -40.84 35.62
CA ARG A 73 0.49 -41.80 35.88
C ARG A 73 1.58 -41.14 36.68
N VAL A 74 2.03 -41.81 37.72
CA VAL A 74 3.16 -41.41 38.54
C VAL A 74 4.23 -42.47 38.56
N TYR A 75 5.45 -42.03 38.81
CA TYR A 75 6.61 -42.88 38.99
C TYR A 75 7.08 -42.76 40.44
N VAL A 76 7.48 -43.92 41.03
CA VAL A 76 8.05 -44.01 42.36
C VAL A 76 9.48 -44.53 42.23
N GLU A 77 10.45 -43.70 42.60
CA GLU A 77 11.83 -44.10 42.75
C GLU A 77 12.10 -44.40 44.20
N LEU A 78 12.53 -45.63 44.45
CA LEU A 78 12.84 -46.17 45.78
C LEU A 78 14.34 -46.38 45.88
N LYS A 79 14.99 -45.81 46.91
CA LYS A 79 16.34 -46.20 47.29
C LYS A 79 16.26 -46.96 48.62
N PHE A 80 16.80 -48.12 48.62
CA PHE A 80 16.67 -49.03 49.78
C PHE A 80 17.84 -50.00 49.90
N THR A 81 18.02 -50.55 51.09
CA THR A 81 18.91 -51.69 51.31
C THR A 81 18.14 -52.85 51.88
N VAL A 82 18.52 -54.07 51.55
CA VAL A 82 17.95 -55.31 52.08
C VAL A 82 19.08 -56.20 52.58
N ARG A 83 18.96 -56.70 53.80
CA ARG A 83 19.93 -57.56 54.36
C ARG A 83 19.69 -59.00 53.93
N ASP A 84 20.78 -59.69 53.50
CA ASP A 84 20.75 -61.09 53.13
C ASP A 84 20.31 -61.97 54.31
N CYS A 85 19.26 -62.77 54.12
CA CYS A 85 18.74 -63.71 55.10
C CYS A 85 19.79 -64.67 55.61
N ASN A 86 20.67 -65.14 54.75
CA ASN A 86 21.73 -66.07 55.14
C ASN A 86 22.81 -65.44 56.03
N SER A 87 22.86 -64.13 56.10
CA SER A 87 23.80 -63.36 56.93
C SER A 87 23.32 -63.18 58.38
N LEU A 88 22.06 -63.52 58.63
CA LEU A 88 21.40 -63.34 59.94
C LEU A 88 21.41 -64.66 60.73
N PRO A 89 21.89 -64.67 61.99
CA PRO A 89 21.91 -65.87 62.82
C PRO A 89 20.52 -66.24 63.37
N ASN A 90 20.22 -67.56 63.40
CA ASN A 90 19.04 -68.10 64.07
C ASN A 90 17.69 -67.61 63.59
N ILE A 91 17.53 -67.34 62.30
CA ILE A 91 16.26 -66.92 61.73
C ILE A 91 15.38 -68.10 61.28
N PRO A 92 14.06 -68.00 61.46
CA PRO A 92 13.11 -68.92 60.87
C PRO A 92 13.24 -68.92 59.34
N GLY A 93 12.95 -70.02 58.69
CA GLY A 93 12.94 -70.14 57.20
C GLY A 93 11.89 -69.25 56.50
N SER A 94 11.21 -68.37 57.26
CA SER A 94 10.23 -67.42 56.79
C SER A 94 10.84 -66.02 56.41
N CYS A 95 12.16 -65.82 56.61
CA CYS A 95 12.81 -64.58 56.21
C CYS A 95 12.60 -64.31 54.73
N LYS A 96 12.33 -63.06 54.41
CA LYS A 96 12.15 -62.54 53.06
C LYS A 96 13.24 -61.53 52.72
N GLU A 97 13.50 -61.38 51.43
CA GLU A 97 14.38 -60.33 50.90
C GLU A 97 13.62 -59.35 49.98
N THR A 98 12.31 -59.28 50.20
CA THR A 98 11.43 -58.45 49.39
C THR A 98 10.40 -57.74 50.26
N PHE A 99 9.90 -56.63 49.78
CA PHE A 99 8.74 -55.95 50.36
C PHE A 99 7.76 -55.56 49.25
N ASN A 100 6.49 -55.30 49.59
CA ASN A 100 5.47 -54.96 48.62
C ASN A 100 5.25 -53.44 48.64
N LEU A 101 5.05 -52.86 47.44
CA LEU A 101 4.62 -51.51 47.23
C LEU A 101 3.16 -51.51 46.79
N PHE A 102 2.35 -50.69 47.47
CA PHE A 102 0.94 -50.45 47.20
C PHE A 102 0.63 -48.99 47.09
N TYR A 103 -0.53 -48.64 46.53
CA TYR A 103 -1.13 -47.31 46.63
C TYR A 103 -2.61 -47.41 46.99
N TYR A 104 -3.15 -46.30 47.54
CA TYR A 104 -4.57 -46.16 47.83
C TYR A 104 -5.02 -44.78 47.40
N GLU A 105 -6.01 -44.69 46.50
CA GLU A 105 -6.54 -43.39 46.00
C GLU A 105 -7.64 -42.84 46.92
N SER A 106 -7.64 -41.53 47.11
CA SER A 106 -8.66 -40.82 47.85
C SER A 106 -8.91 -39.45 47.25
N ASP A 107 -10.13 -38.91 47.44
CA ASP A 107 -10.47 -37.57 47.04
C ASP A 107 -10.10 -36.53 48.12
N THR A 108 -9.85 -36.97 49.32
CA THR A 108 -9.47 -36.13 50.47
C THR A 108 -8.40 -36.81 51.30
N ASP A 109 -7.66 -36.06 52.12
CA ASP A 109 -6.76 -36.58 53.11
C ASP A 109 -7.57 -37.08 54.33
N SER A 110 -8.16 -38.22 54.17
CA SER A 110 -9.10 -38.81 55.16
C SER A 110 -8.58 -40.11 55.80
N ALA A 111 -7.37 -40.55 55.45
CA ALA A 111 -6.81 -41.75 56.03
C ALA A 111 -6.38 -41.51 57.47
N SER A 112 -6.71 -42.44 58.35
CA SER A 112 -6.36 -42.44 59.77
C SER A 112 -5.56 -43.69 60.13
N GLU A 113 -5.10 -43.83 61.36
CA GLU A 113 -4.35 -44.99 61.84
C GLU A 113 -5.07 -46.31 61.60
N ASN A 114 -6.40 -46.30 61.58
CA ASN A 114 -7.23 -47.51 61.42
C ASN A 114 -8.03 -47.54 60.09
N SER A 115 -7.91 -46.55 59.26
CA SER A 115 -8.63 -46.44 57.97
C SER A 115 -7.74 -45.89 56.88
N PRO A 116 -7.65 -46.51 55.67
CA PRO A 116 -8.20 -47.82 55.32
C PRO A 116 -7.56 -48.97 56.13
N LEU A 117 -8.24 -50.11 56.21
CA LEU A 117 -7.74 -51.27 56.95
C LEU A 117 -6.39 -51.76 56.36
N TRP A 118 -5.49 -52.21 57.27
CA TRP A 118 -4.14 -52.64 56.94
C TRP A 118 -4.13 -54.07 56.31
N MET A 119 -4.67 -54.18 55.11
CA MET A 119 -4.77 -55.42 54.35
C MET A 119 -4.68 -55.11 52.85
N GLU A 120 -4.45 -56.10 52.03
CA GLU A 120 -4.26 -55.92 50.58
C GLU A 120 -5.43 -55.19 49.92
N THR A 121 -6.64 -55.41 50.36
CA THR A 121 -7.82 -54.66 49.93
C THR A 121 -8.22 -53.69 51.07
N PRO A 122 -8.32 -52.33 50.86
CA PRO A 122 -8.54 -51.65 49.57
C PRO A 122 -7.30 -51.09 48.87
N TYR A 123 -6.10 -51.40 49.27
CA TYR A 123 -4.89 -50.96 48.61
C TYR A 123 -4.72 -51.72 47.28
N ILE A 124 -4.09 -51.09 46.28
CA ILE A 124 -3.78 -51.64 45.00
C ILE A 124 -2.28 -51.91 44.94
N LYS A 125 -1.91 -53.16 44.65
CA LYS A 125 -0.51 -53.55 44.58
C LYS A 125 0.14 -52.98 43.34
N VAL A 126 1.26 -52.28 43.50
CA VAL A 126 2.11 -51.81 42.38
C VAL A 126 3.08 -52.89 41.97
N ASP A 127 3.88 -53.39 42.92
CA ASP A 127 4.88 -54.41 42.65
C ASP A 127 5.41 -55.02 43.97
N THR A 128 6.06 -56.18 43.85
CA THR A 128 6.94 -56.73 44.87
C THR A 128 8.36 -56.24 44.57
N ILE A 129 8.94 -55.47 45.47
CA ILE A 129 10.26 -54.86 45.31
C ILE A 129 11.33 -55.83 45.83
N ALA A 130 12.21 -56.24 44.94
CA ALA A 130 13.36 -57.08 45.25
C ALA A 130 14.67 -56.27 45.03
N PRO A 131 15.67 -56.49 45.88
CA PRO A 131 16.99 -55.90 45.63
C PRO A 131 17.68 -56.51 44.43
N ASP A 132 18.53 -55.76 43.75
CA ASP A 132 19.47 -56.33 42.80
C ASP A 132 20.64 -56.99 43.55
N GLU A 133 21.00 -56.41 44.66
CA GLU A 133 22.04 -56.90 45.58
C GLU A 133 21.56 -56.77 47.03
N SER A 134 21.57 -57.88 47.80
CA SER A 134 21.42 -57.87 49.23
C SER A 134 22.80 -57.80 49.91
N PHE A 135 22.89 -57.21 51.11
CA PHE A 135 24.14 -57.03 51.80
C PHE A 135 24.30 -57.99 53.00
N SER A 136 25.55 -58.43 53.25
CA SER A 136 25.94 -59.19 54.44
C SER A 136 26.71 -58.29 55.44
N ARG A 137 26.99 -58.79 56.65
CA ARG A 137 27.70 -58.04 57.71
C ARG A 137 29.10 -57.48 57.32
N ARG A 138 29.68 -57.94 56.20
CA ARG A 138 31.02 -57.57 55.73
C ARG A 138 31.06 -56.47 54.72
N ASP A 139 29.93 -56.16 54.10
CA ASP A 139 29.83 -55.11 53.08
C ASP A 139 29.10 -53.89 53.64
N SER A 140 29.60 -52.68 53.39
CA SER A 140 28.83 -51.46 53.54
C SER A 140 27.61 -51.57 52.66
N GLY A 141 26.39 -51.61 53.23
CA GLY A 141 25.16 -51.91 52.54
C GLY A 141 25.01 -51.18 51.19
N ARG A 142 24.96 -51.92 50.12
CA ARG A 142 24.73 -51.33 48.76
C ARG A 142 23.30 -50.84 48.64
N VAL A 143 23.18 -49.60 48.18
CA VAL A 143 21.88 -48.97 47.98
C VAL A 143 21.31 -49.45 46.62
N ASN A 144 20.17 -50.11 46.67
CA ASN A 144 19.39 -50.48 45.50
C ASN A 144 18.49 -49.33 45.06
N THR A 145 18.38 -49.11 43.79
CA THR A 145 17.43 -48.12 43.23
C THR A 145 16.43 -48.82 42.31
N LYS A 146 15.17 -48.69 42.59
CA LYS A 146 14.08 -49.23 41.77
C LYS A 146 13.11 -48.10 41.42
N VAL A 147 12.71 -48.07 40.14
CA VAL A 147 11.65 -47.17 39.65
C VAL A 147 10.48 -48.01 39.22
N ARG A 148 9.30 -47.67 39.71
CA ARG A 148 8.04 -48.26 39.30
C ARG A 148 7.05 -47.18 38.95
N SER A 149 6.09 -47.50 38.07
CA SER A 149 5.02 -46.57 37.74
C SER A 149 3.67 -47.24 37.96
N PHE A 150 2.69 -46.44 38.30
CA PHE A 150 1.32 -46.90 38.41
C PHE A 150 0.32 -45.84 37.96
N GLY A 151 -0.87 -46.29 37.63
CA GLY A 151 -2.03 -45.56 37.09
C GLY A 151 -2.96 -46.52 36.39
N PRO A 152 -4.08 -46.05 35.83
CA PRO A 152 -4.51 -44.63 35.83
C PRO A 152 -5.02 -44.17 37.18
N LEU A 153 -4.55 -42.98 37.61
CA LEU A 153 -5.06 -42.32 38.81
C LEU A 153 -6.33 -41.52 38.45
N SER A 154 -7.36 -41.66 39.23
CA SER A 154 -8.69 -41.08 39.00
C SER A 154 -9.15 -40.08 40.08
N ARG A 155 -8.65 -40.22 41.33
CA ARG A 155 -9.06 -39.38 42.44
C ARG A 155 -8.12 -38.17 42.68
N ALA A 156 -8.42 -37.30 43.61
CA ALA A 156 -7.66 -36.08 43.89
C ALA A 156 -6.21 -36.36 44.36
N GLY A 157 -5.96 -37.51 44.93
CA GLY A 157 -4.62 -37.90 45.35
C GLY A 157 -4.57 -39.35 45.81
N PHE A 158 -3.43 -39.69 46.40
CA PHE A 158 -3.18 -41.06 46.81
C PHE A 158 -2.21 -41.11 48.01
N TYR A 159 -2.16 -42.28 48.65
CA TYR A 159 -1.15 -42.65 49.63
C TYR A 159 -0.32 -43.81 49.05
N LEU A 160 0.99 -43.82 49.31
CA LEU A 160 1.81 -45.01 49.11
C LEU A 160 1.79 -45.84 50.40
N ALA A 161 1.85 -47.15 50.25
CA ALA A 161 1.99 -48.04 51.39
C ALA A 161 3.05 -49.10 51.08
N PHE A 162 3.87 -49.39 52.07
CA PHE A 162 4.92 -50.39 52.02
C PHE A 162 4.57 -51.49 52.99
N GLN A 163 4.59 -52.74 52.53
CA GLN A 163 4.29 -53.92 53.37
C GLN A 163 5.54 -54.77 53.47
N ASP A 164 5.99 -55.00 54.67
CA ASP A 164 7.02 -55.99 54.96
C ASP A 164 6.38 -57.29 55.49
N LEU A 165 6.82 -58.42 54.98
CA LEU A 165 6.39 -59.77 55.40
C LEU A 165 7.52 -60.59 56.05
N GLY A 166 8.47 -59.91 56.64
CA GLY A 166 9.61 -60.51 57.35
C GLY A 166 10.96 -60.32 56.65
N ALA A 167 11.19 -59.18 56.04
CA ALA A 167 12.49 -58.78 55.51
C ALA A 167 13.23 -57.85 56.51
N CYS A 168 14.53 -57.70 56.30
CA CYS A 168 15.33 -56.70 56.99
C CYS A 168 15.66 -55.59 55.99
N VAL A 169 14.85 -54.52 55.94
CA VAL A 169 14.84 -53.45 54.92
C VAL A 169 15.09 -52.12 55.58
N SER A 170 15.91 -51.31 54.96
CA SER A 170 15.94 -49.87 55.21
C SER A 170 15.55 -49.11 53.95
N LEU A 171 14.47 -48.34 54.03
CA LEU A 171 13.96 -47.47 52.95
C LEU A 171 14.62 -46.12 53.09
N ILE A 172 15.65 -45.85 52.27
CA ILE A 172 16.53 -44.70 52.38
C ILE A 172 15.88 -43.46 51.83
N SER A 173 15.25 -43.55 50.64
CA SER A 173 14.49 -42.43 50.09
C SER A 173 13.37 -42.89 49.17
N VAL A 174 12.31 -42.10 49.19
CA VAL A 174 11.15 -42.24 48.29
C VAL A 174 10.97 -40.94 47.53
N ARG A 175 11.00 -41.04 46.22
CA ARG A 175 10.70 -39.90 45.33
C ARG A 175 9.54 -40.28 44.45
N VAL A 176 8.49 -39.47 44.47
CA VAL A 176 7.32 -39.60 43.63
C VAL A 176 7.35 -38.47 42.62
N PHE A 177 7.26 -38.77 41.39
CA PHE A 177 7.33 -37.80 40.28
C PHE A 177 6.48 -38.22 39.11
N PHE A 178 6.21 -37.26 38.22
CA PHE A 178 5.59 -37.52 36.95
C PHE A 178 6.41 -36.92 35.82
N LYS A 179 6.15 -37.36 34.62
CA LYS A 179 6.77 -36.88 33.39
C LYS A 179 5.79 -36.01 32.63
N LYS A 180 6.29 -35.01 31.96
CA LYS A 180 5.52 -34.13 31.07
C LYS A 180 6.36 -33.69 29.89
N CYS A 181 5.73 -33.40 28.78
CA CYS A 181 6.36 -32.73 27.66
C CYS A 181 6.38 -31.23 27.91
N PRO A 182 7.53 -30.58 27.88
CA PRO A 182 7.60 -29.14 28.13
C PRO A 182 6.98 -28.35 26.97
N GLN A 183 6.53 -27.13 27.26
CA GLN A 183 6.13 -26.19 26.20
C GLN A 183 7.25 -26.09 25.16
N THR A 184 6.90 -26.18 23.89
CA THR A 184 7.86 -26.14 22.78
C THR A 184 7.33 -25.37 21.57
N ILE A 185 8.26 -24.99 20.69
CA ILE A 185 7.94 -24.39 19.40
C ILE A 185 8.59 -25.25 18.34
N ALA A 186 7.80 -25.69 17.37
CA ALA A 186 8.25 -26.47 16.23
C ALA A 186 7.50 -26.04 14.96
N GLY A 187 8.20 -25.79 13.86
CA GLY A 187 7.60 -25.39 12.58
C GLY A 187 6.73 -24.14 12.72
N PHE A 188 7.21 -23.11 13.43
CA PHE A 188 6.49 -21.86 13.75
C PHE A 188 5.16 -22.06 14.48
N ALA A 189 4.94 -23.21 15.11
CA ALA A 189 3.78 -23.46 15.98
C ALA A 189 4.23 -23.67 17.43
N THR A 190 3.55 -23.04 18.35
CA THR A 190 3.71 -23.22 19.81
C THR A 190 2.80 -24.32 20.28
N PHE A 191 3.34 -25.26 21.03
CA PHE A 191 2.62 -26.35 21.67
C PHE A 191 2.72 -26.19 23.20
N PRO A 192 1.60 -26.28 23.92
CA PRO A 192 1.58 -26.09 25.37
C PRO A 192 2.27 -27.26 26.08
N GLU A 193 2.68 -27.03 27.32
CA GLU A 193 3.09 -28.09 28.21
C GLU A 193 1.97 -29.15 28.32
N THR A 194 2.34 -30.43 28.24
CA THR A 194 1.37 -31.51 28.15
C THR A 194 1.78 -32.66 29.07
N LEU A 195 0.86 -33.10 29.91
CA LEU A 195 1.05 -34.24 30.79
C LEU A 195 1.05 -35.55 29.97
N THR A 196 1.84 -36.53 30.42
CA THR A 196 1.82 -37.87 29.81
C THR A 196 0.50 -38.59 30.12
N GLY A 197 0.10 -39.48 29.24
CA GLY A 197 -1.13 -40.27 29.40
C GLY A 197 -1.07 -41.34 30.47
N ALA A 198 -2.20 -42.03 30.63
CA ALA A 198 -2.39 -43.06 31.65
C ALA A 198 -1.48 -44.29 31.47
N GLU A 199 -1.15 -44.62 30.25
CA GLU A 199 -0.31 -45.79 29.91
C GLU A 199 1.03 -45.36 29.34
N THR A 200 2.05 -46.20 29.46
CA THR A 200 3.40 -45.95 28.90
C THR A 200 3.39 -45.83 27.39
N THR A 201 2.43 -46.46 26.72
CA THR A 201 2.23 -46.44 25.26
C THR A 201 1.29 -45.33 24.80
N SER A 202 0.66 -44.60 25.73
CA SER A 202 -0.27 -43.52 25.40
C SER A 202 0.43 -42.38 24.67
N LEU A 203 -0.26 -41.82 23.66
CA LEU A 203 0.13 -40.62 22.97
C LEU A 203 -0.92 -39.53 23.25
N VAL A 204 -0.53 -38.50 23.95
CA VAL A 204 -1.41 -37.37 24.27
C VAL A 204 -1.23 -36.28 23.22
N ILE A 205 -2.34 -35.82 22.64
CA ILE A 205 -2.34 -34.78 21.60
C ILE A 205 -2.30 -33.40 22.26
N ALA A 206 -1.27 -32.62 21.91
CA ALA A 206 -1.20 -31.20 22.19
C ALA A 206 -1.65 -30.42 20.95
N PRO A 207 -2.71 -29.58 21.04
CA PRO A 207 -3.07 -28.69 19.96
C PRO A 207 -2.02 -27.56 19.86
N GLY A 208 -1.62 -27.23 18.60
CA GLY A 208 -0.70 -26.13 18.34
C GLY A 208 -1.41 -24.84 17.97
N ALA A 209 -0.72 -23.73 18.13
CA ALA A 209 -1.10 -22.42 17.62
C ALA A 209 0.11 -21.76 16.95
N CYS A 210 -0.09 -21.10 15.81
CA CYS A 210 1.01 -20.40 15.16
C CYS A 210 1.62 -19.34 16.06
N VAL A 211 2.94 -19.18 16.00
CA VAL A 211 3.63 -18.07 16.66
C VAL A 211 3.14 -16.73 16.08
N PRO A 212 3.29 -15.60 16.78
CA PRO A 212 2.91 -14.30 16.25
C PRO A 212 3.49 -14.05 14.86
N ASN A 213 2.66 -13.51 13.96
CA ASN A 213 3.01 -13.19 12.57
C ASN A 213 3.32 -14.44 11.70
N ALA A 214 2.87 -15.62 12.10
CA ALA A 214 2.84 -16.82 11.29
C ALA A 214 1.40 -17.21 10.94
N LEU A 215 1.23 -17.93 9.84
CA LEU A 215 -0.05 -18.44 9.35
C LEU A 215 0.03 -19.95 9.15
N GLU A 216 -1.09 -20.65 9.36
CA GLU A 216 -1.20 -22.08 9.13
C GLU A 216 -1.07 -22.41 7.64
N VAL A 217 -0.21 -23.37 7.34
CA VAL A 217 -0.02 -23.89 5.97
C VAL A 217 -0.59 -25.29 5.87
N SER A 218 -0.39 -26.08 6.92
CA SER A 218 -0.89 -27.45 6.98
C SER A 218 -1.61 -27.67 8.30
N VAL A 219 -2.82 -28.19 8.23
CA VAL A 219 -3.72 -28.40 9.38
C VAL A 219 -4.11 -29.87 9.48
N PRO A 220 -4.45 -30.35 10.66
CA PRO A 220 -4.43 -29.67 11.96
C PRO A 220 -3.03 -29.58 12.57
N LEU A 221 -2.78 -28.53 13.38
CA LEU A 221 -1.53 -28.41 14.14
C LEU A 221 -1.60 -29.30 15.38
N LYS A 222 -0.79 -30.36 15.41
CA LYS A 222 -0.76 -31.33 16.49
C LYS A 222 0.67 -31.77 16.80
N LEU A 223 0.94 -31.96 18.07
CA LEU A 223 2.16 -32.62 18.54
C LEU A 223 1.77 -33.68 19.54
N TYR A 224 2.48 -34.77 19.56
CA TYR A 224 2.15 -35.94 20.40
C TYR A 224 3.18 -36.06 21.51
N CYS A 225 2.71 -36.03 22.76
CA CYS A 225 3.51 -36.32 23.95
C CYS A 225 3.44 -37.82 24.22
N ASN A 226 4.58 -38.53 24.20
CA ASN A 226 4.66 -39.96 24.52
C ASN A 226 4.67 -40.18 26.06
N GLY A 227 4.54 -41.46 26.47
CA GLY A 227 4.55 -41.84 27.89
C GLY A 227 5.86 -41.55 28.63
N ASP A 228 6.94 -41.28 27.92
CA ASP A 228 8.25 -40.95 28.49
C ASP A 228 8.46 -39.43 28.69
N GLY A 229 7.47 -38.60 28.29
CA GLY A 229 7.56 -37.17 28.38
C GLY A 229 8.38 -36.53 27.26
N GLU A 230 8.45 -37.20 26.12
CA GLU A 230 9.15 -36.72 24.93
C GLU A 230 8.18 -36.37 23.83
N TRP A 231 8.49 -35.30 23.11
CA TRP A 231 7.74 -34.92 21.94
C TRP A 231 8.05 -35.79 20.74
N MET A 232 7.01 -36.23 20.04
CA MET A 232 7.11 -36.96 18.79
C MET A 232 7.22 -35.99 17.60
N VAL A 233 7.05 -36.47 16.38
CA VAL A 233 7.09 -35.65 15.18
C VAL A 233 5.84 -34.77 15.09
N PRO A 234 5.98 -33.45 14.84
CA PRO A 234 4.85 -32.55 14.67
C PRO A 234 4.03 -32.88 13.41
N VAL A 235 2.72 -32.68 13.48
CA VAL A 235 1.79 -32.74 12.36
C VAL A 235 1.24 -31.35 12.11
N GLY A 236 1.25 -30.93 10.82
CA GLY A 236 0.93 -29.56 10.45
C GLY A 236 2.11 -28.62 10.65
N SER A 237 2.02 -27.45 10.10
CA SER A 237 3.06 -26.41 10.20
C SER A 237 2.48 -25.03 9.95
N CYS A 238 3.17 -24.03 10.46
CA CYS A 238 2.95 -22.64 10.15
C CYS A 238 4.11 -22.09 9.31
N THR A 239 3.90 -20.96 8.66
CA THR A 239 4.94 -20.21 7.95
C THR A 239 4.80 -18.73 8.23
N CYS A 240 5.88 -17.97 8.08
CA CYS A 240 5.81 -16.53 8.30
C CYS A 240 4.90 -15.83 7.29
N SER A 241 4.09 -14.91 7.77
CA SER A 241 3.21 -14.06 6.97
C SER A 241 4.01 -13.17 6.01
N ALA A 242 3.34 -12.63 5.01
CA ALA A 242 3.91 -11.56 4.20
C ALA A 242 4.42 -10.41 5.10
N GLY A 243 5.57 -9.84 4.76
CA GLY A 243 6.22 -8.82 5.57
C GLY A 243 7.10 -9.36 6.71
N TYR A 244 7.16 -10.67 6.93
CA TYR A 244 7.93 -11.29 8.02
C TYR A 244 8.82 -12.42 7.50
N GLU A 245 10.01 -12.52 8.04
CA GLU A 245 10.99 -13.56 7.70
C GLU A 245 11.25 -14.49 8.89
N ALA A 246 11.69 -15.69 8.59
CA ALA A 246 12.04 -16.70 9.58
C ALA A 246 13.28 -16.31 10.37
N ALA A 247 13.23 -16.47 11.69
CA ALA A 247 14.36 -16.24 12.59
C ALA A 247 14.43 -17.30 13.69
N ALA A 248 15.57 -17.37 14.37
CA ALA A 248 15.82 -18.24 15.52
C ALA A 248 15.48 -19.72 15.24
N LYS A 249 15.91 -20.25 14.11
CA LYS A 249 15.68 -21.65 13.70
C LYS A 249 14.20 -22.02 13.72
N ASP A 250 13.38 -21.26 13.01
CA ASP A 250 11.95 -21.50 12.79
C ASP A 250 11.07 -21.42 14.04
N THR A 251 11.50 -20.59 15.00
CA THR A 251 10.72 -20.34 16.22
C THR A 251 10.06 -18.95 16.26
N GLN A 252 10.46 -18.04 15.38
CA GLN A 252 9.95 -16.66 15.37
C GLN A 252 9.85 -16.11 13.94
N CYS A 253 8.88 -15.24 13.72
CA CYS A 253 8.75 -14.44 12.50
C CYS A 253 9.08 -12.99 12.83
N LEU A 254 10.17 -12.48 12.24
CA LEU A 254 10.63 -11.11 12.41
C LEU A 254 10.18 -10.23 11.26
N ALA A 255 9.74 -9.01 11.59
CA ALA A 255 9.32 -8.04 10.60
C ALA A 255 10.48 -7.64 9.67
N CYS A 256 10.25 -7.58 8.37
CA CYS A 256 11.17 -6.98 7.42
C CYS A 256 11.50 -5.54 7.84
N ASN A 257 12.76 -5.15 7.73
CA ASN A 257 13.17 -3.79 8.04
C ASN A 257 12.72 -2.80 6.94
N ARG A 258 12.92 -1.49 7.16
CA ARG A 258 12.49 -0.44 6.21
C ARG A 258 13.24 -0.42 4.86
N ALA A 259 14.26 -1.26 4.69
CA ALA A 259 14.98 -1.40 3.42
C ALA A 259 14.56 -2.64 2.64
N THR A 260 13.75 -3.51 3.25
CA THR A 260 13.36 -4.81 2.71
C THR A 260 11.84 -5.01 2.78
N TYR A 261 11.33 -5.92 1.99
CA TYR A 261 9.93 -6.30 1.97
C TYR A 261 9.78 -7.79 1.65
N LYS A 262 8.61 -8.35 1.94
CA LYS A 262 8.28 -9.73 1.57
C LYS A 262 6.82 -9.77 1.09
N PRO A 263 6.58 -10.01 -0.21
CA PRO A 263 5.24 -9.87 -0.81
C PRO A 263 4.27 -11.02 -0.46
N LYS A 264 4.81 -12.19 -0.14
CA LYS A 264 4.00 -13.40 0.08
C LYS A 264 4.41 -14.08 1.39
N GLN A 265 3.50 -14.88 1.93
CA GLN A 265 3.82 -15.79 3.02
C GLN A 265 4.80 -16.87 2.52
N GLY A 266 5.67 -17.38 3.38
CA GLY A 266 6.64 -18.40 3.04
C GLY A 266 7.85 -18.38 3.96
N GLU A 267 8.83 -19.22 3.65
CA GLU A 267 10.10 -19.34 4.40
C GLU A 267 11.19 -18.42 3.84
N GLU A 268 10.95 -17.83 2.66
CA GLU A 268 11.93 -16.95 2.03
C GLU A 268 12.25 -15.74 2.92
N PRO A 269 13.51 -15.27 2.88
CA PRO A 269 13.91 -14.06 3.61
C PRO A 269 13.30 -12.81 3.01
N CYS A 270 13.32 -11.71 3.75
CA CYS A 270 12.97 -10.40 3.26
C CYS A 270 13.93 -9.97 2.14
N ILE A 271 13.38 -9.51 1.02
CA ILE A 271 14.14 -9.08 -0.16
C ILE A 271 14.32 -7.56 -0.15
N PRO A 272 15.44 -7.03 -0.67
CA PRO A 272 15.65 -5.59 -0.76
C PRO A 272 14.59 -4.92 -1.64
N CYS A 273 14.18 -3.72 -1.26
CA CYS A 273 13.30 -2.91 -2.10
C CYS A 273 13.94 -2.66 -3.49
N PRO A 274 13.16 -2.72 -4.57
CA PRO A 274 13.61 -2.33 -5.90
C PRO A 274 14.19 -0.90 -5.90
N ALA A 275 15.09 -0.62 -6.84
CA ALA A 275 15.72 0.69 -6.94
C ALA A 275 14.68 1.83 -6.99
N ASN A 276 15.00 2.96 -6.39
CA ASN A 276 14.15 4.15 -6.26
C ASN A 276 12.82 3.89 -5.54
N SER A 277 12.76 2.82 -4.72
CA SER A 277 11.62 2.54 -3.86
C SER A 277 12.08 2.29 -2.42
N ARG A 278 11.14 2.32 -1.49
CA ARG A 278 11.39 2.06 -0.07
C ARG A 278 10.13 1.48 0.59
N ALA A 279 10.33 0.73 1.63
CA ALA A 279 9.26 0.36 2.54
C ALA A 279 8.87 1.57 3.41
N THR A 280 7.59 1.80 3.59
CA THR A 280 7.07 2.90 4.42
C THR A 280 7.14 2.58 5.91
N SER A 281 7.03 1.30 6.25
CA SER A 281 7.08 0.78 7.62
C SER A 281 7.88 -0.52 7.68
N ALA A 282 8.17 -1.00 8.86
CA ALA A 282 8.56 -2.39 9.07
C ALA A 282 7.42 -3.33 8.67
N ALA A 283 7.72 -4.59 8.43
CA ALA A 283 6.78 -5.61 7.95
C ALA A 283 6.12 -5.26 6.61
N ALA A 284 6.80 -4.54 5.74
CA ALA A 284 6.27 -4.16 4.44
C ALA A 284 6.08 -5.37 3.53
N THR A 285 4.94 -5.43 2.86
CA THR A 285 4.65 -6.41 1.81
C THR A 285 4.94 -5.89 0.41
N ILE A 286 5.07 -4.58 0.27
CA ILE A 286 5.41 -3.88 -0.97
C ILE A 286 6.34 -2.71 -0.67
N CYS A 287 7.12 -2.31 -1.67
CA CYS A 287 7.90 -1.08 -1.61
C CYS A 287 7.24 0.00 -2.46
N THR A 288 7.00 1.17 -1.87
CA THR A 288 6.47 2.34 -2.57
C THR A 288 7.59 3.14 -3.22
N CYS A 289 7.31 3.74 -4.37
CA CYS A 289 8.29 4.58 -5.02
C CYS A 289 8.66 5.80 -4.16
N GLN A 290 9.91 6.22 -4.23
CA GLN A 290 10.37 7.46 -3.64
C GLN A 290 9.79 8.67 -4.39
N ASN A 291 9.79 9.85 -3.77
CA ASN A 291 9.27 11.06 -4.38
C ASN A 291 9.96 11.35 -5.72
N GLY A 292 9.17 11.62 -6.76
CA GLY A 292 9.66 11.86 -8.12
C GLY A 292 9.89 10.59 -8.95
N TYR A 293 9.63 9.42 -8.36
CA TYR A 293 9.71 8.13 -9.05
C TYR A 293 8.34 7.44 -9.04
N TYR A 294 8.05 6.71 -10.09
CA TYR A 294 6.72 6.12 -10.32
C TYR A 294 6.85 4.74 -10.95
N ARG A 295 5.78 3.96 -10.91
CA ARG A 295 5.56 2.76 -11.72
C ARG A 295 4.37 2.99 -12.64
N ALA A 296 4.43 2.47 -13.86
CA ALA A 296 3.28 2.47 -14.77
C ALA A 296 2.20 1.48 -14.27
N ASP A 297 0.95 1.70 -14.68
CA ASP A 297 -0.20 0.91 -14.20
C ASP A 297 -0.09 -0.59 -14.46
N ALA A 298 0.57 -0.97 -15.55
CA ALA A 298 0.78 -2.37 -15.92
C ALA A 298 2.03 -3.00 -15.29
N GLU A 299 2.82 -2.25 -14.50
CA GLU A 299 4.06 -2.73 -13.93
C GLU A 299 3.84 -3.34 -12.54
N SER A 300 4.47 -4.50 -12.28
CA SER A 300 4.40 -5.16 -10.99
C SER A 300 5.10 -4.35 -9.89
N ALA A 301 4.69 -4.57 -8.64
CA ALA A 301 5.30 -3.94 -7.46
C ALA A 301 6.79 -4.29 -7.27
N GLU A 302 7.27 -5.34 -7.93
CA GLU A 302 8.65 -5.81 -7.89
C GLU A 302 9.57 -5.06 -8.85
N LYS A 303 8.98 -4.33 -9.81
CA LYS A 303 9.76 -3.56 -10.77
C LYS A 303 10.33 -2.29 -10.15
N THR A 304 11.50 -1.87 -10.64
CA THR A 304 12.14 -0.62 -10.20
C THR A 304 11.24 0.59 -10.49
N CYS A 305 11.30 1.59 -9.63
CA CYS A 305 10.62 2.86 -9.87
C CYS A 305 11.46 3.74 -10.80
N THR A 306 10.80 4.38 -11.74
CA THR A 306 11.39 5.21 -12.79
C THR A 306 10.86 6.62 -12.71
N SER A 307 11.56 7.59 -13.28
CA SER A 307 11.16 8.99 -13.26
C SER A 307 10.69 9.46 -14.64
N VAL A 308 10.12 10.64 -14.68
CA VAL A 308 9.81 11.33 -15.95
C VAL A 308 11.10 11.78 -16.63
N PRO A 309 11.15 11.87 -17.97
CA PRO A 309 12.33 12.33 -18.67
C PRO A 309 12.57 13.84 -18.44
N SER A 310 13.81 14.27 -18.63
CA SER A 310 14.14 15.69 -18.74
C SER A 310 13.64 16.27 -20.07
N ALA A 311 13.69 17.60 -20.21
CA ALA A 311 13.35 18.24 -21.47
C ALA A 311 14.28 17.76 -22.61
N PRO A 312 13.78 17.70 -23.86
CA PRO A 312 14.61 17.49 -25.04
C PRO A 312 15.72 18.53 -25.14
N GLN A 313 16.82 18.19 -25.80
CA GLN A 313 17.98 19.08 -25.96
C GLN A 313 18.20 19.46 -27.43
N HIS A 314 19.00 20.51 -27.67
CA HIS A 314 19.47 20.89 -28.99
C HIS A 314 18.37 21.01 -30.05
N VAL A 315 17.31 21.76 -29.71
CA VAL A 315 16.20 21.96 -30.68
C VAL A 315 16.62 22.88 -31.79
N ILE A 316 16.46 22.42 -33.01
CA ILE A 316 16.72 23.15 -34.27
C ILE A 316 15.38 23.36 -34.97
N SER A 317 15.18 24.57 -35.51
CA SER A 317 13.99 24.90 -36.30
C SER A 317 14.40 25.38 -37.69
N ASN A 318 13.87 24.73 -38.70
CA ASN A 318 14.02 25.19 -40.11
C ASN A 318 12.68 25.77 -40.56
N VAL A 319 12.63 27.09 -40.73
CA VAL A 319 11.40 27.84 -40.89
C VAL A 319 11.21 28.24 -42.36
N ASN A 320 10.02 28.03 -42.89
CA ASN A 320 9.59 28.46 -44.21
C ASN A 320 8.39 29.45 -44.08
N GLU A 321 7.74 29.79 -45.18
CA GLU A 321 6.61 30.72 -45.22
C GLU A 321 5.39 30.20 -44.47
N THR A 322 5.04 28.92 -44.66
CA THR A 322 3.84 28.29 -44.05
C THR A 322 4.13 26.98 -43.38
N SER A 323 5.41 26.68 -43.12
CA SER A 323 5.82 25.44 -42.49
C SER A 323 7.08 25.62 -41.64
N VAL A 324 7.29 24.69 -40.73
CA VAL A 324 8.52 24.57 -39.94
C VAL A 324 8.85 23.10 -39.77
N VAL A 325 10.12 22.77 -39.86
CA VAL A 325 10.66 21.47 -39.44
C VAL A 325 11.38 21.69 -38.12
N LEU A 326 10.97 20.93 -37.09
CA LEU A 326 11.57 20.92 -35.79
C LEU A 326 12.34 19.62 -35.59
N GLU A 327 13.58 19.71 -35.15
CA GLU A 327 14.45 18.58 -34.84
C GLU A 327 15.03 18.76 -33.45
N TRP A 328 15.21 17.68 -32.70
CA TRP A 328 15.74 17.77 -31.34
C TRP A 328 16.60 16.58 -30.97
N GLY A 329 17.44 16.77 -29.95
CA GLY A 329 18.24 15.74 -29.34
C GLY A 329 17.49 15.05 -28.19
N GLU A 330 17.97 13.89 -27.81
CA GLU A 330 17.43 13.16 -26.66
C GLU A 330 17.51 13.98 -25.36
N PRO A 331 16.56 13.76 -24.44
CA PRO A 331 16.69 14.23 -23.08
C PRO A 331 17.97 13.73 -22.42
N ALA A 332 18.62 14.56 -21.58
CA ALA A 332 19.81 14.16 -20.84
C ALA A 332 19.53 13.00 -19.84
N ASN A 333 18.28 12.89 -19.40
CA ASN A 333 17.81 11.83 -18.53
C ASN A 333 16.48 11.31 -19.06
N LEU A 334 16.44 10.03 -19.42
CA LEU A 334 15.24 9.33 -19.89
C LEU A 334 14.35 8.80 -18.76
N GLY A 335 14.75 9.05 -17.50
CA GLY A 335 14.03 8.57 -16.33
C GLY A 335 14.25 7.09 -16.02
N GLY A 336 15.25 6.44 -16.66
CA GLY A 336 15.50 5.00 -16.54
C GLY A 336 14.54 4.15 -17.36
N ARG A 337 13.99 4.70 -18.47
CA ARG A 337 13.03 4.03 -19.37
C ARG A 337 13.45 4.21 -20.83
N GLU A 338 13.03 3.25 -21.67
CA GLU A 338 13.27 3.25 -23.10
C GLU A 338 12.02 3.63 -23.94
N ASP A 339 10.87 3.77 -23.28
CA ASP A 339 9.57 4.08 -23.90
C ASP A 339 9.31 5.58 -24.07
N THR A 340 10.38 6.37 -24.22
CA THR A 340 10.27 7.83 -24.39
C THR A 340 9.65 8.19 -25.73
N SER A 341 8.70 9.10 -25.69
CA SER A 341 8.07 9.73 -26.86
C SER A 341 7.94 11.23 -26.64
N TYR A 342 7.52 11.95 -27.67
CA TYR A 342 7.47 13.40 -27.63
C TYR A 342 6.09 13.93 -28.02
N ASN A 343 5.68 15.02 -27.36
CA ASN A 343 4.49 15.78 -27.71
C ASN A 343 4.91 17.17 -28.15
N VAL A 344 4.37 17.66 -29.27
CA VAL A 344 4.66 18.99 -29.80
C VAL A 344 3.43 19.87 -29.61
N ILE A 345 3.51 20.83 -28.73
CA ILE A 345 2.43 21.80 -28.48
C ILE A 345 2.70 23.06 -29.27
N CYS A 346 1.77 23.43 -30.14
CA CYS A 346 1.85 24.62 -30.96
C CYS A 346 1.01 25.74 -30.34
N LYS A 347 1.61 26.95 -30.24
CA LYS A 347 0.95 28.17 -29.82
C LYS A 347 1.21 29.29 -30.83
N LYS A 348 0.16 29.97 -31.28
CA LYS A 348 0.21 31.17 -32.12
C LYS A 348 0.27 32.38 -31.19
N CYS A 349 1.27 33.22 -31.36
CA CYS A 349 1.55 34.32 -30.48
C CYS A 349 1.24 35.67 -31.13
N SER A 350 0.45 36.51 -30.46
CA SER A 350 0.34 37.92 -30.68
C SER A 350 1.33 38.66 -29.78
N GLU A 351 1.37 40.00 -29.81
CA GLU A 351 2.32 40.80 -29.02
C GLU A 351 2.22 40.55 -27.49
N ARG A 352 1.08 40.11 -26.98
CA ARG A 352 0.82 39.97 -25.53
C ARG A 352 0.36 38.59 -25.06
N VAL A 353 -0.19 37.79 -25.95
CA VAL A 353 -0.82 36.49 -25.58
C VAL A 353 -0.53 35.44 -26.64
N CYS A 354 -0.22 34.22 -26.19
CA CYS A 354 -0.14 33.03 -27.04
C CYS A 354 -1.38 32.16 -26.83
N SER A 355 -2.05 31.77 -27.89
CA SER A 355 -3.17 30.83 -27.89
C SER A 355 -2.80 29.55 -28.65
N ARG A 356 -3.57 28.48 -28.47
CA ARG A 356 -3.40 27.26 -29.24
C ARG A 356 -3.46 27.58 -30.75
N CYS A 357 -2.66 26.87 -31.54
CA CYS A 357 -2.68 27.00 -32.99
C CYS A 357 -4.05 26.60 -33.58
N ASP A 358 -4.34 27.16 -34.75
CA ASP A 358 -5.58 26.91 -35.48
C ASP A 358 -5.70 25.42 -35.86
N ASP A 359 -6.93 24.90 -35.95
CA ASP A 359 -7.20 23.46 -36.17
C ASP A 359 -6.78 22.95 -37.55
N ASN A 360 -6.51 23.85 -38.50
CA ASN A 360 -5.98 23.52 -39.82
C ASN A 360 -4.48 23.19 -39.85
N VAL A 361 -3.76 23.46 -38.75
CA VAL A 361 -2.32 23.18 -38.63
C VAL A 361 -2.10 21.66 -38.60
N GLN A 362 -1.26 21.17 -39.49
CA GLN A 362 -0.99 19.73 -39.60
C GLN A 362 0.42 19.39 -39.14
N PHE A 363 0.54 18.21 -38.52
CA PHE A 363 1.80 17.67 -38.02
C PHE A 363 2.10 16.35 -38.69
N TRP A 364 3.30 16.21 -39.23
CA TRP A 364 3.77 14.95 -39.80
C TRP A 364 5.06 14.50 -39.06
N PRO A 365 5.14 13.25 -38.54
CA PRO A 365 4.17 12.16 -38.66
C PRO A 365 2.92 12.34 -37.78
N ARG A 366 3.02 13.01 -36.64
CA ARG A 366 1.91 13.29 -35.70
C ARG A 366 2.31 14.35 -34.65
N GLN A 367 1.34 14.87 -33.93
CA GLN A 367 1.55 15.90 -32.90
C GLN A 367 1.93 15.29 -31.56
N LEU A 368 1.30 14.17 -31.16
CA LEU A 368 1.44 13.54 -29.85
C LEU A 368 2.01 12.13 -29.99
N GLY A 369 2.84 11.71 -29.05
CA GLY A 369 3.46 10.39 -29.02
C GLY A 369 4.42 10.17 -30.19
N VAL A 370 5.14 11.20 -30.63
CA VAL A 370 6.16 11.11 -31.70
C VAL A 370 7.31 10.27 -31.16
N LEU A 371 7.71 9.27 -31.93
CA LEU A 371 8.86 8.41 -31.59
C LEU A 371 10.16 8.93 -32.19
N GLU A 372 10.05 9.52 -33.36
CA GLU A 372 11.14 10.19 -34.06
C GLU A 372 11.48 11.50 -33.36
N ARG A 373 12.70 11.98 -33.55
CA ARG A 373 13.18 13.25 -32.99
C ARG A 373 13.04 14.41 -33.96
N HIS A 374 12.02 14.38 -34.82
CA HIS A 374 11.68 15.44 -35.75
C HIS A 374 10.17 15.48 -36.00
N VAL A 375 9.68 16.67 -36.32
CA VAL A 375 8.29 16.86 -36.75
C VAL A 375 8.24 17.98 -37.80
N SER A 376 7.48 17.79 -38.85
CA SER A 376 7.15 18.83 -39.83
C SER A 376 5.76 19.38 -39.50
N VAL A 377 5.67 20.70 -39.37
CA VAL A 377 4.41 21.41 -39.12
C VAL A 377 4.08 22.25 -40.34
N SER A 378 2.89 22.14 -40.86
CA SER A 378 2.43 22.82 -42.06
C SER A 378 1.12 23.59 -41.85
N HIS A 379 0.71 24.38 -42.85
CA HIS A 379 -0.47 25.25 -42.81
C HIS A 379 -0.39 26.35 -41.71
N LEU A 380 0.82 26.78 -41.43
CA LEU A 380 1.05 27.94 -40.59
C LEU A 380 0.74 29.23 -41.39
N GLN A 381 0.42 30.29 -40.71
CA GLN A 381 0.28 31.62 -41.34
C GLN A 381 1.66 32.23 -41.57
N ALA A 382 1.84 32.84 -42.72
CA ALA A 382 3.08 33.57 -43.04
C ALA A 382 3.27 34.79 -42.14
N HIS A 383 4.50 35.17 -41.90
CA HIS A 383 4.91 36.32 -41.10
C HIS A 383 4.24 36.37 -39.70
N THR A 384 4.07 35.19 -39.08
CA THR A 384 3.35 35.03 -37.82
C THR A 384 4.27 34.41 -36.79
N LYS A 385 4.19 34.88 -35.53
CA LYS A 385 4.96 34.34 -34.40
C LYS A 385 4.30 33.08 -33.85
N TYR A 386 5.10 32.04 -33.68
CA TYR A 386 4.69 30.79 -33.09
C TYR A 386 5.66 30.39 -31.96
N SER A 387 5.12 29.74 -30.92
CA SER A 387 5.89 29.08 -29.89
C SER A 387 5.57 27.60 -29.93
N PHE A 388 6.60 26.78 -30.04
CA PHE A 388 6.49 25.33 -29.98
C PHE A 388 7.11 24.82 -28.69
N GLU A 389 6.35 24.05 -27.91
CA GLU A 389 6.85 23.34 -26.75
C GLU A 389 6.98 21.86 -27.09
N ILE A 390 8.20 21.36 -27.04
CA ILE A 390 8.50 19.95 -27.29
C ILE A 390 8.65 19.28 -25.94
N GLN A 391 7.67 18.47 -25.59
CA GLN A 391 7.59 17.75 -24.33
C GLN A 391 8.13 16.35 -24.48
N ALA A 392 9.00 15.90 -23.58
CA ALA A 392 9.39 14.50 -23.50
C ALA A 392 8.50 13.79 -22.47
N VAL A 393 7.96 12.65 -22.83
CA VAL A 393 7.07 11.82 -22.01
C VAL A 393 7.45 10.36 -22.11
N ASN A 394 7.21 9.60 -21.03
CA ASN A 394 7.40 8.15 -20.95
C ASN A 394 6.20 7.50 -20.23
N GLY A 395 6.24 6.19 -20.04
CA GLY A 395 5.14 5.44 -19.46
C GLY A 395 4.72 5.81 -18.03
N VAL A 396 5.47 6.68 -17.35
CA VAL A 396 5.13 7.17 -16.01
C VAL A 396 4.81 8.67 -15.96
N SER A 397 4.86 9.36 -17.10
CA SER A 397 4.64 10.81 -17.14
C SER A 397 3.23 11.22 -16.71
N ASN A 398 2.23 10.36 -16.88
CA ASN A 398 0.86 10.56 -16.43
C ASN A 398 0.68 10.45 -14.90
N ARG A 399 1.68 9.91 -14.19
CA ARG A 399 1.70 9.78 -12.72
C ARG A 399 2.34 10.98 -12.03
N ASN A 400 3.06 11.79 -12.78
CA ASN A 400 3.68 12.99 -12.26
C ASN A 400 2.61 14.09 -12.09
N PRO A 401 2.44 14.70 -10.91
CA PRO A 401 1.51 15.81 -10.71
C PRO A 401 1.91 17.08 -11.45
N HIS A 402 3.18 17.17 -11.88
CA HIS A 402 3.68 18.31 -12.64
C HIS A 402 3.57 18.08 -14.14
N PRO A 403 3.40 19.15 -14.95
CA PRO A 403 3.39 19.04 -16.40
C PRO A 403 4.71 18.44 -16.92
N PRO A 404 4.68 17.77 -18.09
CA PRO A 404 5.89 17.21 -18.69
C PRO A 404 6.97 18.28 -18.90
N ASN A 405 8.22 17.89 -18.71
CA ASN A 405 9.35 18.75 -19.03
C ASN A 405 9.41 19.03 -20.53
N TYR A 406 9.59 20.27 -20.92
CA TYR A 406 9.60 20.69 -22.30
C TYR A 406 10.73 21.67 -22.62
N TYR A 407 11.08 21.72 -23.91
CA TYR A 407 11.88 22.79 -24.47
C TYR A 407 10.98 23.68 -25.33
N SER A 408 11.08 25.00 -25.13
CA SER A 408 10.30 25.96 -25.90
C SER A 408 11.15 26.62 -26.98
N VAL A 409 10.68 26.63 -28.22
CA VAL A 409 11.28 27.36 -29.33
C VAL A 409 10.30 28.35 -29.91
N ASN A 410 10.73 29.60 -30.05
CA ASN A 410 9.94 30.67 -30.63
C ASN A 410 10.45 30.95 -32.05
N ILE A 411 9.54 30.96 -33.01
CA ILE A 411 9.84 31.22 -34.40
C ILE A 411 8.92 32.34 -34.92
N THR A 412 9.33 32.91 -36.04
CA THR A 412 8.46 33.73 -36.91
C THR A 412 8.53 33.14 -38.29
N THR A 413 7.40 32.73 -38.87
CA THR A 413 7.35 32.24 -40.23
C THR A 413 7.82 33.30 -41.22
N ASN A 414 8.44 32.88 -42.33
CA ASN A 414 8.90 33.79 -43.35
C ASN A 414 7.73 34.55 -43.97
N GLN A 415 8.03 35.69 -44.57
CA GLN A 415 7.03 36.42 -45.33
C GLN A 415 6.70 35.67 -46.63
N ALA A 416 5.45 35.75 -47.04
CA ALA A 416 4.96 35.19 -48.30
C ALA A 416 4.34 36.32 -49.17
N ALA A 417 4.02 35.97 -50.40
CA ALA A 417 3.29 36.88 -51.28
C ALA A 417 1.90 37.21 -50.67
N PRO A 418 1.46 38.46 -50.78
CA PRO A 418 0.16 38.88 -50.25
C PRO A 418 -1.02 38.26 -51.02
N SER A 419 -2.19 38.16 -50.38
CA SER A 419 -3.43 37.85 -51.07
C SER A 419 -3.80 38.99 -52.07
N ALA A 420 -4.70 38.71 -53.00
CA ALA A 420 -5.22 39.73 -53.93
C ALA A 420 -5.87 40.88 -53.13
N VAL A 421 -5.76 42.06 -53.65
CA VAL A 421 -6.43 43.28 -53.15
C VAL A 421 -7.93 43.12 -53.40
N PRO A 422 -8.81 43.24 -52.38
CA PRO A 422 -10.20 42.82 -52.49
C PRO A 422 -11.06 43.78 -53.35
N ILE A 423 -10.89 45.05 -53.22
CA ILE A 423 -11.74 46.05 -53.90
C ILE A 423 -10.91 47.24 -54.30
N VAL A 424 -11.00 47.61 -55.61
CA VAL A 424 -10.45 48.85 -56.18
C VAL A 424 -11.62 49.79 -56.45
N GLN A 425 -11.52 51.03 -56.04
CA GLN A 425 -12.54 52.08 -56.18
C GLN A 425 -11.95 53.33 -56.80
N SER A 426 -12.79 54.12 -57.51
CA SER A 426 -12.43 55.48 -57.98
C SER A 426 -13.13 56.50 -57.09
N HIS A 427 -12.36 57.44 -56.56
CA HIS A 427 -12.86 58.57 -55.78
C HIS A 427 -12.95 59.86 -56.58
N GLY A 428 -12.51 59.84 -57.82
CA GLY A 428 -12.61 60.98 -58.75
C GLY A 428 -12.10 60.60 -60.13
N SER A 429 -12.80 61.01 -61.17
CA SER A 429 -12.38 60.91 -62.57
C SER A 429 -12.41 62.30 -63.20
N ALA A 430 -11.35 62.62 -63.90
CA ALA A 430 -11.26 63.81 -64.71
C ALA A 430 -11.11 63.40 -66.17
N ALA A 431 -11.02 64.33 -67.11
CA ALA A 431 -10.88 63.99 -68.53
C ALA A 431 -9.61 63.20 -68.81
N ASN A 432 -8.53 63.45 -68.11
CA ASN A 432 -7.23 62.84 -68.32
C ASN A 432 -6.62 62.14 -67.11
N SER A 433 -7.39 61.91 -66.00
CA SER A 433 -6.86 61.26 -64.86
C SER A 433 -7.94 60.50 -64.05
N LEU A 434 -7.49 59.52 -63.29
CA LEU A 434 -8.30 58.74 -62.35
C LEU A 434 -7.64 58.74 -60.98
N MET A 435 -8.43 59.05 -59.94
CA MET A 435 -7.98 58.88 -58.56
C MET A 435 -8.52 57.54 -58.03
N LEU A 436 -7.63 56.60 -57.81
CA LEU A 436 -7.94 55.23 -57.38
C LEU A 436 -7.57 55.01 -55.94
N SER A 437 -8.33 54.19 -55.24
CA SER A 437 -8.00 53.72 -53.91
C SER A 437 -8.45 52.25 -53.71
N TRP A 438 -7.86 51.60 -52.74
CA TRP A 438 -8.15 50.18 -52.46
C TRP A 438 -7.94 49.88 -50.98
N ALA A 439 -8.54 48.79 -50.51
CA ALA A 439 -8.27 48.23 -49.22
C ALA A 439 -6.99 47.35 -49.24
N PRO A 440 -6.24 47.25 -48.14
CA PRO A 440 -5.12 46.32 -48.02
C PRO A 440 -5.56 44.88 -48.29
N PRO A 441 -4.66 43.96 -48.71
CA PRO A 441 -4.96 42.55 -48.77
C PRO A 441 -5.48 41.98 -47.45
N GLU A 442 -6.46 41.08 -47.47
CA GLU A 442 -6.98 40.41 -46.27
C GLU A 442 -5.90 39.63 -45.56
N SER A 443 -5.02 38.96 -46.34
CA SER A 443 -3.83 38.30 -45.83
C SER A 443 -2.58 38.98 -46.40
N PRO A 444 -2.00 39.94 -45.64
CA PRO A 444 -0.78 40.62 -46.09
C PRO A 444 0.43 39.71 -46.22
N ASN A 445 0.48 38.61 -45.45
CA ASN A 445 1.54 37.62 -45.37
C ASN A 445 2.94 38.16 -45.16
N GLY A 446 3.04 39.41 -44.74
CA GLY A 446 4.29 40.15 -44.56
C GLY A 446 4.08 41.64 -44.44
N ILE A 447 5.19 42.40 -44.52
CA ILE A 447 5.18 43.84 -44.57
C ILE A 447 5.00 44.27 -46.04
N ILE A 448 3.89 44.96 -46.34
CA ILE A 448 3.66 45.48 -47.66
C ILE A 448 4.67 46.60 -47.96
N LEU A 449 5.43 46.45 -49.02
CA LEU A 449 6.42 47.41 -49.50
C LEU A 449 5.79 48.46 -50.40
N ASP A 450 5.02 48.03 -51.39
CA ASP A 450 4.30 48.84 -52.33
C ASP A 450 3.16 48.06 -53.00
N TYR A 451 2.38 48.78 -53.77
CA TYR A 451 1.32 48.27 -54.66
C TYR A 451 1.69 48.60 -56.08
N GLU A 452 1.48 47.68 -56.99
CA GLU A 452 1.60 47.87 -58.43
C GLU A 452 0.20 47.92 -59.01
N ILE A 453 -0.09 48.98 -59.72
CA ILE A 453 -1.35 49.23 -60.38
C ILE A 453 -1.12 49.07 -61.89
N ARG A 454 -1.76 48.12 -62.50
CA ARG A 454 -1.78 47.88 -63.93
C ARG A 454 -3.07 48.42 -64.51
N TYR A 455 -2.96 49.27 -65.57
CA TYR A 455 -4.11 49.86 -66.22
C TYR A 455 -3.92 49.88 -67.71
N TYR A 456 -5.01 49.69 -68.47
CA TYR A 456 -5.05 49.73 -69.92
C TYR A 456 -6.42 50.19 -70.41
N ALA A 457 -6.46 50.89 -71.56
CA ALA A 457 -7.72 51.27 -72.23
C ALA A 457 -8.41 50.02 -72.75
N LYS A 458 -9.69 49.81 -72.47
CA LYS A 458 -10.49 48.65 -72.93
C LYS A 458 -10.57 48.56 -74.46
N SER A 459 -10.49 49.69 -75.15
CA SER A 459 -10.49 49.79 -76.66
C SER A 459 -9.20 49.38 -77.31
N HIS A 460 -8.09 49.29 -76.55
CA HIS A 460 -6.78 48.96 -77.07
C HIS A 460 -6.20 47.79 -76.30
N SER A 461 -6.16 46.63 -76.91
CA SER A 461 -5.58 45.41 -76.27
C SER A 461 -4.04 45.42 -76.39
N GLY A 462 -3.39 46.49 -75.94
CA GLY A 462 -1.95 46.62 -75.82
C GLY A 462 -1.40 46.29 -74.48
N ALA A 463 -0.05 46.22 -74.37
CA ALA A 463 0.62 46.04 -73.10
C ALA A 463 0.16 47.13 -72.08
N GLY A 464 -0.46 46.70 -70.96
CA GLY A 464 -0.93 47.65 -69.96
C GLY A 464 0.20 48.43 -69.31
N ASN A 465 -0.05 49.67 -69.04
CA ASN A 465 0.87 50.54 -68.23
C ASN A 465 0.84 50.12 -66.78
N THR A 466 1.94 50.32 -66.08
CA THR A 466 2.04 50.09 -64.61
C THR A 466 2.53 51.33 -63.87
N VAL A 467 2.00 51.54 -62.71
CA VAL A 467 2.46 52.58 -61.77
C VAL A 467 2.53 51.93 -60.38
N THR A 468 3.45 52.36 -59.54
CA THR A 468 3.63 51.86 -58.19
C THR A 468 3.25 52.96 -57.18
N SER A 469 2.68 52.53 -56.02
CA SER A 469 2.35 53.40 -54.90
C SER A 469 2.70 52.71 -53.59
N GLN A 470 3.26 53.44 -52.65
CA GLN A 470 3.45 52.98 -51.26
C GLN A 470 2.20 53.20 -50.38
N ARG A 471 1.20 53.88 -50.92
CA ARG A 471 -0.09 54.13 -50.26
C ARG A 471 -1.17 53.29 -50.90
N THR A 472 -2.29 53.15 -50.22
CA THR A 472 -3.48 52.47 -50.75
C THR A 472 -4.31 53.32 -51.68
N SER A 473 -3.67 54.31 -52.33
CA SER A 473 -4.27 55.20 -53.31
C SER A 473 -3.21 55.65 -54.32
N VAL A 474 -3.65 56.02 -55.51
CA VAL A 474 -2.80 56.54 -56.57
C VAL A 474 -3.61 57.53 -57.44
N HIS A 475 -2.96 58.57 -57.92
CA HIS A 475 -3.47 59.43 -59.00
C HIS A 475 -2.79 59.01 -60.30
N VAL A 476 -3.59 58.48 -61.22
CA VAL A 476 -3.12 58.07 -62.55
C VAL A 476 -3.45 59.17 -63.53
N GLU A 477 -2.42 59.75 -64.16
CA GLU A 477 -2.53 60.86 -65.13
C GLU A 477 -2.18 60.42 -66.54
N GLY A 478 -2.48 61.31 -67.53
CA GLY A 478 -2.15 61.03 -68.92
C GLY A 478 -3.10 60.05 -69.61
N LEU A 479 -4.30 59.95 -69.13
CA LEU A 479 -5.36 59.13 -69.70
C LEU A 479 -6.09 59.85 -70.81
N PHE A 480 -6.70 59.09 -71.76
CA PHE A 480 -7.55 59.67 -72.75
C PHE A 480 -8.93 59.99 -72.24
N PRO A 481 -9.52 61.11 -72.63
CA PRO A 481 -10.91 61.47 -72.24
C PRO A 481 -11.93 60.45 -72.81
N ASP A 482 -13.09 60.39 -72.13
CA ASP A 482 -14.21 59.51 -72.46
C ASP A 482 -13.79 58.06 -72.78
N SER A 483 -12.86 57.55 -72.02
CA SER A 483 -12.27 56.21 -72.26
C SER A 483 -12.45 55.35 -71.08
N ILE A 484 -12.83 54.07 -71.31
CA ILE A 484 -12.92 53.06 -70.24
C ILE A 484 -11.57 52.42 -70.01
N TYR A 485 -11.06 52.50 -68.80
CA TYR A 485 -9.82 51.86 -68.40
C TYR A 485 -10.11 50.69 -67.49
N VAL A 486 -9.46 49.55 -67.77
CA VAL A 486 -9.43 48.37 -66.88
C VAL A 486 -8.25 48.53 -65.98
N VAL A 487 -8.51 48.42 -64.69
CA VAL A 487 -7.51 48.59 -63.62
C VAL A 487 -7.44 47.32 -62.77
N GLN A 488 -6.24 46.91 -62.44
CA GLN A 488 -5.95 45.81 -61.48
C GLN A 488 -4.80 46.25 -60.58
N VAL A 489 -4.91 45.88 -59.30
CA VAL A 489 -3.91 46.20 -58.26
C VAL A 489 -3.38 44.93 -57.62
N ARG A 490 -2.09 44.89 -57.34
CA ARG A 490 -1.47 43.84 -56.53
C ARG A 490 -0.51 44.48 -55.49
N ALA A 491 -0.39 43.80 -54.37
CA ALA A 491 0.55 44.22 -53.31
C ALA A 491 1.84 43.43 -53.40
N ARG A 492 2.93 43.94 -52.82
CA ARG A 492 4.26 43.33 -52.78
C ARG A 492 4.81 43.28 -51.35
N THR A 493 5.37 42.10 -50.99
CA THR A 493 6.25 41.94 -49.84
C THR A 493 7.67 41.63 -50.29
N VAL A 494 8.60 41.36 -49.35
CA VAL A 494 9.96 40.89 -49.71
C VAL A 494 9.95 39.54 -50.42
N ALA A 495 8.91 38.71 -50.24
CA ALA A 495 8.73 37.45 -50.92
C ALA A 495 8.25 37.58 -52.36
N GLY A 496 7.77 38.76 -52.74
CA GLY A 496 7.30 39.01 -54.13
C GLY A 496 5.90 39.63 -54.18
N TYR A 497 5.42 39.74 -55.44
CA TYR A 497 4.06 40.22 -55.71
C TYR A 497 3.00 39.15 -55.49
N GLY A 498 1.89 39.58 -54.91
CA GLY A 498 0.66 38.79 -54.84
C GLY A 498 -0.09 38.74 -56.19
N ALA A 499 -1.23 38.08 -56.18
CA ALA A 499 -2.13 38.07 -57.34
C ALA A 499 -2.75 39.46 -57.54
N TYR A 500 -3.01 39.77 -58.81
CA TYR A 500 -3.79 40.96 -59.13
C TYR A 500 -5.23 40.83 -58.59
N SER A 501 -5.81 42.00 -58.23
CA SER A 501 -7.24 42.11 -57.97
C SER A 501 -8.08 41.74 -59.21
N ASP A 502 -9.35 41.50 -58.99
CA ASP A 502 -10.31 41.39 -60.08
C ASP A 502 -10.24 42.67 -60.94
N PRO A 503 -10.33 42.57 -62.27
CA PRO A 503 -10.30 43.72 -63.16
C PRO A 503 -11.55 44.60 -62.88
N ARG A 504 -11.32 45.91 -62.72
CA ARG A 504 -12.37 46.93 -62.55
C ARG A 504 -12.29 47.94 -63.65
N GLU A 505 -13.46 48.34 -64.15
CA GLU A 505 -13.60 49.33 -65.24
C GLU A 505 -13.95 50.70 -64.66
N PHE A 506 -13.20 51.71 -65.08
CA PHE A 506 -13.45 53.11 -64.70
C PHE A 506 -13.41 53.96 -65.96
N GLN A 507 -14.36 54.92 -66.09
CA GLN A 507 -14.46 55.80 -67.24
C GLN A 507 -13.93 57.20 -66.86
N THR A 508 -13.08 57.76 -67.71
CA THR A 508 -12.66 59.17 -67.66
C THR A 508 -13.80 60.05 -68.12
N VAL A 509 -13.87 61.27 -67.63
CA VAL A 509 -14.90 62.27 -68.02
C VAL A 509 -14.63 62.76 -69.44
N ALA A 510 -15.68 63.03 -70.27
CA ALA A 510 -15.57 63.65 -71.58
C ALA A 510 -15.03 65.12 -71.39
N GLU A 511 -14.19 65.56 -72.37
CA GLU A 511 -13.69 66.89 -72.37
C GLU A 511 -14.83 67.87 -72.77
N ASP A 512 -15.56 68.48 -71.74
CA ASP A 512 -16.62 69.45 -72.00
C ASP A 512 -16.03 70.78 -72.37
N GLY A 513 -16.22 71.18 -73.66
CA GLY A 513 -16.18 72.55 -74.04
C GLY A 513 -17.29 73.33 -73.36
N ASP A 514 -16.92 74.24 -72.57
CA ASP A 514 -17.56 75.48 -72.09
C ASP A 514 -19.13 75.48 -72.16
N ARG A 515 -19.79 75.47 -70.98
CA ARG A 515 -20.96 76.31 -70.69
C ARG A 515 -21.30 76.39 -69.22
N SER A 516 -21.31 77.64 -68.86
CA SER A 516 -21.82 78.31 -67.66
C SER A 516 -23.13 77.84 -67.07
N SER A 517 -23.19 78.03 -65.76
CA SER A 517 -24.34 78.37 -64.93
C SER A 517 -25.56 77.46 -64.86
N LEU A 518 -25.86 77.04 -63.69
CA LEU A 518 -27.04 77.44 -62.97
C LEU A 518 -27.01 76.93 -61.51
N GLN A 519 -26.96 77.93 -60.69
CA GLN A 519 -27.18 77.94 -59.27
C GLN A 519 -28.61 77.55 -58.94
N GLU A 520 -28.80 77.00 -57.76
CA GLU A 520 -30.01 76.91 -56.98
C GLU A 520 -30.79 75.59 -56.97
N GLN A 521 -30.72 74.96 -55.92
CA GLN A 521 -31.70 74.71 -54.84
C GLN A 521 -31.46 73.43 -54.05
N VAL A 522 -30.80 73.50 -52.96
CA VAL A 522 -30.98 72.57 -51.88
C VAL A 522 -30.91 73.31 -50.55
N PRO A 523 -32.03 73.59 -49.94
CA PRO A 523 -32.04 73.33 -48.52
C PRO A 523 -33.44 72.87 -48.00
N MET A 524 -33.81 71.66 -48.10
CA MET A 524 -34.96 71.17 -47.30
C MET A 524 -34.99 69.67 -47.02
N VAL A 525 -33.94 68.96 -47.28
CA VAL A 525 -33.94 67.52 -46.96
C VAL A 525 -33.02 67.13 -45.77
N VAL A 526 -32.14 68.06 -45.39
CA VAL A 526 -31.17 67.78 -44.28
C VAL A 526 -31.77 67.89 -42.88
N GLY A 527 -32.91 68.61 -42.71
CA GLY A 527 -33.54 68.77 -41.37
C GLY A 527 -34.35 67.58 -40.88
N SER A 528 -34.89 66.76 -41.75
CA SER A 528 -35.73 65.63 -41.35
C SER A 528 -34.95 64.31 -41.02
N VAL A 529 -33.79 64.16 -41.60
CA VAL A 529 -32.94 62.96 -41.36
C VAL A 529 -32.21 63.05 -40.01
N THR A 530 -31.79 64.27 -39.62
CA THR A 530 -31.10 64.49 -38.33
C THR A 530 -32.03 64.31 -37.13
N ALA A 531 -33.32 64.72 -37.23
CA ALA A 531 -34.29 64.55 -36.15
C ALA A 531 -34.68 63.07 -35.97
N GLY A 532 -34.76 62.30 -37.05
CA GLY A 532 -35.01 60.85 -37.01
C GLY A 532 -33.86 60.07 -36.42
N LEU A 533 -32.64 60.43 -36.77
CA LEU A 533 -31.44 59.77 -36.24
C LEU A 533 -31.23 60.03 -34.73
N ILE A 534 -31.50 61.27 -34.27
CA ILE A 534 -31.44 61.60 -32.83
C ILE A 534 -32.52 60.84 -32.05
N PHE A 535 -33.72 60.66 -32.62
CA PHE A 535 -34.78 59.90 -31.99
C PHE A 535 -34.43 58.40 -31.90
N ILE A 536 -33.88 57.83 -32.95
CA ILE A 536 -33.42 56.43 -32.95
C ILE A 536 -32.27 56.22 -31.95
N ILE A 537 -31.32 57.15 -31.88
CA ILE A 537 -30.22 57.08 -30.90
C ILE A 537 -30.76 57.21 -29.48
N ALA A 538 -31.73 58.07 -29.22
CA ALA A 538 -32.36 58.21 -27.92
C ALA A 538 -33.12 56.96 -27.51
N VAL A 539 -33.85 56.33 -28.43
CA VAL A 539 -34.55 55.03 -28.16
C VAL A 539 -33.53 53.91 -27.91
N VAL A 540 -32.43 53.83 -28.67
CA VAL A 540 -31.40 52.84 -28.47
C VAL A 540 -30.70 53.06 -27.12
N VAL A 541 -30.43 54.29 -26.73
CA VAL A 541 -29.85 54.58 -25.41
C VAL A 541 -30.81 54.25 -24.29
N ILE A 542 -32.12 54.54 -24.44
CA ILE A 542 -33.14 54.14 -23.46
C ILE A 542 -33.23 52.61 -23.36
N VAL A 543 -33.19 51.89 -24.47
CA VAL A 543 -33.20 50.43 -24.48
C VAL A 543 -31.95 49.85 -23.81
N ILE A 544 -30.78 50.41 -24.12
CA ILE A 544 -29.51 50.00 -23.49
C ILE A 544 -29.55 50.31 -21.98
N VAL A 545 -30.05 51.48 -21.55
CA VAL A 545 -30.17 51.82 -20.13
C VAL A 545 -31.22 50.93 -19.42
N CYS A 546 -32.33 50.62 -20.10
CA CYS A 546 -33.29 49.65 -19.56
C CYS A 546 -32.75 48.23 -19.47
N PHE A 547 -31.96 47.80 -20.48
CA PHE A 547 -31.26 46.48 -20.42
C PHE A 547 -30.19 46.49 -19.35
N SER A 548 -29.43 47.59 -19.21
CA SER A 548 -28.38 47.69 -18.16
C SER A 548 -28.96 47.83 -16.75
N ARG A 549 -30.21 48.30 -16.60
CA ARG A 549 -30.91 48.32 -15.30
C ARG A 549 -31.56 46.95 -14.98
N LYS A 550 -31.92 46.14 -16.00
CA LYS A 550 -32.45 44.81 -15.79
C LYS A 550 -31.37 43.75 -15.49
N GLN A 551 -30.10 44.05 -15.73
CA GLN A 551 -28.96 43.18 -15.48
C GLN A 551 -28.26 43.42 -14.13
N ARG A 552 -28.84 44.19 -13.23
CA ARG A 552 -28.34 44.46 -11.89
C ARG A 552 -29.18 43.89 -10.75
N ASN A 553 -29.90 42.82 -11.02
CA ASN A 553 -30.52 42.02 -9.95
C ASN A 553 -30.27 40.56 -10.27
N ASP A 554 -29.41 39.95 -9.43
CA ASP A 554 -29.16 38.56 -9.14
C ASP A 554 -28.49 37.66 -10.19
N PRO A 555 -27.20 37.40 -10.01
CA PRO A 555 -26.52 36.25 -10.67
C PRO A 555 -26.71 34.91 -9.93
N GLU A 556 -27.34 34.90 -8.74
CA GLU A 556 -27.34 33.70 -7.87
C GLU A 556 -28.49 32.71 -8.13
N SER A 557 -29.58 33.13 -8.75
CA SER A 557 -30.74 32.24 -8.93
C SER A 557 -30.65 31.34 -10.19
N GLU A 558 -29.92 31.76 -11.21
CA GLU A 558 -29.85 31.00 -12.49
C GLU A 558 -28.87 29.81 -12.44
N TYR A 559 -27.88 29.83 -11.52
CA TYR A 559 -26.95 28.73 -11.33
C TYR A 559 -27.57 27.55 -10.56
N THR A 560 -28.50 27.86 -9.65
CA THR A 560 -29.16 26.85 -8.82
C THR A 560 -30.26 26.09 -9.61
N GLU A 561 -30.94 26.75 -10.54
CA GLU A 561 -31.96 26.11 -11.37
C GLU A 561 -31.40 25.18 -12.44
N LYS A 562 -30.23 25.48 -13.01
CA LYS A 562 -29.54 24.60 -13.97
C LYS A 562 -28.93 23.34 -13.34
N LEU A 563 -28.59 23.37 -12.05
CA LEU A 563 -28.10 22.21 -11.31
C LEU A 563 -29.22 21.25 -10.88
N GLN A 564 -30.44 21.73 -10.67
CA GLN A 564 -31.57 20.88 -10.31
C GLN A 564 -32.12 20.06 -11.49
N GLN A 565 -31.84 20.41 -12.72
CA GLN A 565 -32.37 19.75 -13.93
C GLN A 565 -31.56 18.49 -14.34
N TYR A 566 -30.41 18.23 -13.69
CA TYR A 566 -29.52 17.08 -13.98
C TYR A 566 -29.39 16.06 -12.85
N MET A 567 -30.21 16.17 -11.79
CA MET A 567 -30.17 15.20 -10.71
C MET A 567 -31.06 14.00 -10.99
N VAL A 568 -30.45 12.87 -11.29
CA VAL A 568 -31.10 11.56 -11.25
C VAL A 568 -31.19 11.11 -9.79
N PRO A 569 -32.33 10.67 -9.27
CA PRO A 569 -32.48 10.23 -7.89
C PRO A 569 -31.60 9.00 -7.64
N GLY A 570 -30.60 9.15 -6.75
CA GLY A 570 -29.75 8.03 -6.29
C GLY A 570 -28.24 8.20 -6.46
N MET A 571 -27.74 9.26 -7.08
CA MET A 571 -26.28 9.53 -7.13
C MET A 571 -25.85 10.42 -5.98
N LYS A 572 -24.92 9.92 -5.15
CA LYS A 572 -24.19 10.75 -4.18
C LYS A 572 -23.23 11.65 -4.97
N LEU A 573 -23.39 12.97 -4.83
CA LEU A 573 -22.48 13.94 -5.43
C LEU A 573 -21.13 13.83 -4.70
N TYR A 574 -20.06 13.51 -5.44
CA TYR A 574 -18.70 13.62 -4.94
C TYR A 574 -18.26 15.08 -5.02
N ILE A 575 -17.94 15.66 -3.88
CA ILE A 575 -17.40 17.03 -3.78
C ILE A 575 -15.90 16.89 -3.62
N ASP A 576 -15.15 17.52 -4.54
CA ASP A 576 -13.68 17.56 -4.47
C ASP A 576 -13.26 18.51 -3.33
N PRO A 577 -12.58 18.01 -2.28
CA PRO A 577 -12.14 18.85 -1.15
C PRO A 577 -11.16 19.97 -1.53
N PHE A 578 -10.54 19.88 -2.71
CA PHE A 578 -9.58 20.89 -3.18
C PHE A 578 -10.23 22.12 -3.81
N THR A 579 -11.55 22.20 -3.87
CA THR A 579 -12.29 23.34 -4.43
C THR A 579 -12.39 24.51 -3.44
N TYR A 580 -12.11 24.29 -2.16
CA TYR A 580 -12.18 25.27 -1.09
C TYR A 580 -10.78 25.60 -0.56
N GLU A 581 -10.47 26.88 -0.39
CA GLU A 581 -9.23 27.34 0.24
C GLU A 581 -9.18 27.00 1.76
N ASP A 582 -10.35 26.92 2.42
CA ASP A 582 -10.51 26.48 3.81
C ASP A 582 -11.42 25.24 3.88
N PRO A 583 -10.91 24.08 4.35
CA PRO A 583 -11.72 22.86 4.51
C PRO A 583 -12.92 23.02 5.45
N ASN A 584 -12.87 23.97 6.40
CA ASN A 584 -13.98 24.22 7.31
C ASN A 584 -15.15 24.93 6.64
N GLU A 585 -14.90 25.65 5.55
CA GLU A 585 -15.95 26.30 4.76
C GLU A 585 -16.76 25.26 3.98
N ALA A 586 -16.09 24.25 3.41
CA ALA A 586 -16.75 23.13 2.77
C ALA A 586 -17.66 22.34 3.73
N VAL A 587 -17.21 22.16 4.97
CA VAL A 587 -18.02 21.46 5.99
C VAL A 587 -19.27 22.27 6.34
N ARG A 588 -19.20 23.59 6.47
CA ARG A 588 -20.37 24.44 6.77
C ARG A 588 -21.39 24.46 5.65
N ASP A 589 -20.95 24.42 4.40
CA ASP A 589 -21.84 24.48 3.24
C ASP A 589 -22.58 23.18 2.96
N PHE A 590 -21.97 22.02 3.32
CA PHE A 590 -22.49 20.70 2.94
C PHE A 590 -22.87 19.80 4.13
N ALA A 591 -22.41 20.11 5.35
CA ALA A 591 -22.77 19.36 6.54
C ALA A 591 -23.90 20.06 7.31
N LYS A 592 -24.91 19.28 7.69
CA LYS A 592 -25.94 19.77 8.60
C LYS A 592 -25.42 19.67 10.03
N GLU A 593 -25.25 20.80 10.69
CA GLU A 593 -24.86 20.85 12.10
C GLU A 593 -25.95 20.22 12.97
N ILE A 594 -25.59 19.18 13.74
CA ILE A 594 -26.50 18.53 14.69
C ILE A 594 -26.05 18.97 16.09
N ASP A 595 -27.02 19.40 16.89
CA ASP A 595 -26.76 19.77 18.29
C ASP A 595 -26.29 18.52 19.05
N ILE A 596 -25.13 18.63 19.70
CA ILE A 596 -24.49 17.52 20.44
C ILE A 596 -25.39 16.93 21.52
N SER A 597 -26.37 17.68 22.00
CA SER A 597 -27.38 17.20 22.96
C SER A 597 -28.38 16.21 22.34
N CYS A 598 -28.44 16.12 21.01
CA CYS A 598 -29.30 15.22 20.26
C CYS A 598 -28.60 13.90 19.87
N VAL A 599 -27.29 13.77 20.16
CA VAL A 599 -26.48 12.58 19.83
C VAL A 599 -26.29 11.74 21.09
N LYS A 600 -26.74 10.49 21.07
CA LYS A 600 -26.50 9.51 22.11
C LYS A 600 -25.48 8.50 21.62
N ILE A 601 -24.27 8.52 22.21
CA ILE A 601 -23.24 7.54 21.89
C ILE A 601 -23.57 6.22 22.60
N GLU A 602 -23.80 5.15 21.83
CA GLU A 602 -24.10 3.83 22.38
C GLU A 602 -22.86 2.94 22.48
N GLU A 603 -21.96 2.98 21.51
CA GLU A 603 -20.73 2.20 21.54
C GLU A 603 -19.61 2.88 20.74
N VAL A 604 -18.40 2.91 21.30
CA VAL A 604 -17.19 3.41 20.61
C VAL A 604 -16.55 2.25 19.87
N ILE A 605 -16.54 2.32 18.53
CA ILE A 605 -15.98 1.26 17.64
C ILE A 605 -14.54 1.52 17.23
N GLY A 606 -14.01 2.70 17.48
CA GLY A 606 -12.61 3.03 17.21
C GLY A 606 -12.23 4.41 17.70
N ALA A 607 -10.97 4.57 18.05
CA ALA A 607 -10.36 5.86 18.42
C ALA A 607 -9.10 6.10 17.57
N GLY A 608 -8.90 7.32 17.12
CA GLY A 608 -7.75 7.73 16.31
C GLY A 608 -7.25 9.13 16.67
N GLU A 609 -6.25 9.60 15.95
CA GLU A 609 -5.57 10.88 16.21
C GLU A 609 -6.52 12.10 16.16
N PHE A 610 -7.68 11.98 15.52
CA PHE A 610 -8.67 13.05 15.33
C PHE A 610 -9.99 12.84 16.07
N GLY A 611 -10.11 11.81 16.92
CA GLY A 611 -11.30 11.53 17.72
C GLY A 611 -11.76 10.07 17.70
N GLU A 612 -12.92 9.83 18.30
CA GLU A 612 -13.53 8.53 18.41
C GLU A 612 -14.66 8.36 17.37
N VAL A 613 -14.75 7.19 16.75
CA VAL A 613 -15.84 6.84 15.86
C VAL A 613 -16.85 5.98 16.63
N ALA A 614 -18.09 6.40 16.64
CA ALA A 614 -19.18 5.71 17.31
C ALA A 614 -20.29 5.31 16.32
N VAL A 615 -21.05 4.29 16.69
CA VAL A 615 -22.27 3.89 15.95
C VAL A 615 -23.44 4.67 16.51
N GLU A 616 -24.27 5.19 15.61
CA GLU A 616 -25.56 5.83 15.87
C GLU A 616 -26.67 4.94 15.30
N ASP A 617 -27.73 4.68 16.08
CA ASP A 617 -28.95 3.95 15.66
C ASP A 617 -29.91 4.87 14.90
#